data_b6ffa83fbef2cab1db19e61be91e7f57
#
_entry.id   b6ffa83fbef2cab1db19e61be91e7f57
#
_cell.length_a   1.000
_cell.length_b   1.000
_cell.length_c   1.000
_cell.angle_alpha   90.00
_cell.angle_beta   90.00
_cell.angle_gamma   90.00
#
_symmetry.space_group_name_H-M   'P 1'
#
loop_
_entity.id
_entity.type
_entity.pdbx_description
1 polymer ?
#
loop_
_entity_poly.entity_id
_entity_poly.type
_entity_poly.pdbx_seq_one_letter_code
_entity_poly.pdbx_strand_id
1 'polypeptide(L)'
;MFRPVPNPGILDIAPYTPGKSPVPEPGRKVFKLSANETPFGPSPKAIEAYKQAAEHLADYPEGTSKVLREAIGQAFGLDPSRIICGAGSDEILNLLARAYLSHGDEAISTTHGFLVYPIATMASGAKNVVAPESDYTADVDAILAAVTPRTKIVWLANPNNPTGTYLAFDEVKRLRAGMPSHVLLVLDAAYSDYVSRNDYELGIELVATTENTVMTHTFSKIHGLAALRIGWMFGPAHIIDAINRIRGPFNVSTPAMLAAVAALKDGAHQEMSRVHTERWRVWLTNEIEKFGLKVTPSVANFVLIHFPTRRGNTAPEADMFLAKRGLVLRGLANYRLPHALRMTIGTEEANRLVVKGLRDFMRG
;
A
#
# COMPACT_ATOMS: atom_id res chain seq x y z
N MET A 1 -17.00 -39.12 -5.99
CA MET A 1 -17.92 -38.05 -5.55
C MET A 1 -17.52 -36.78 -6.28
N PHE A 2 -18.37 -36.22 -7.12
CA PHE A 2 -18.08 -34.96 -7.81
C PHE A 2 -18.20 -33.81 -6.80
N ARG A 3 -17.20 -32.94 -6.72
CA ARG A 3 -17.19 -31.75 -5.88
C ARG A 3 -17.13 -30.50 -6.76
N PRO A 4 -17.65 -29.33 -6.32
CA PRO A 4 -17.45 -28.07 -7.02
C PRO A 4 -15.97 -27.79 -7.23
N VAL A 5 -15.60 -27.32 -8.42
CA VAL A 5 -14.24 -26.97 -8.79
C VAL A 5 -14.21 -25.44 -8.98
N PRO A 6 -13.27 -24.70 -8.37
CA PRO A 6 -13.14 -23.27 -8.60
C PRO A 6 -12.74 -22.98 -10.06
N ASN A 7 -12.89 -21.72 -10.47
CA ASN A 7 -12.47 -21.28 -11.80
C ASN A 7 -10.97 -21.58 -12.03
N PRO A 8 -10.56 -21.84 -13.29
CA PRO A 8 -9.17 -22.07 -13.64
C PRO A 8 -8.26 -20.94 -13.12
N GLY A 9 -7.08 -21.31 -12.59
CA GLY A 9 -6.10 -20.37 -12.05
C GLY A 9 -6.29 -20.00 -10.57
N ILE A 10 -7.47 -20.22 -9.98
CA ILE A 10 -7.71 -19.85 -8.57
C ILE A 10 -6.80 -20.64 -7.62
N LEU A 11 -6.63 -21.93 -7.87
CA LEU A 11 -5.79 -22.79 -7.01
C LEU A 11 -4.28 -22.58 -7.24
N ASP A 12 -3.89 -21.85 -8.27
CA ASP A 12 -2.50 -21.48 -8.55
C ASP A 12 -2.09 -20.21 -7.77
N ILE A 13 -3.07 -19.50 -7.19
CA ILE A 13 -2.82 -18.31 -6.38
C ILE A 13 -2.28 -18.72 -5.02
N ALA A 14 -1.04 -18.30 -4.70
CA ALA A 14 -0.52 -18.43 -3.35
C ALA A 14 -1.30 -17.51 -2.40
N PRO A 15 -1.87 -18.04 -1.29
CA PRO A 15 -2.58 -17.22 -0.33
C PRO A 15 -1.70 -16.07 0.19
N TYR A 16 -2.30 -14.88 0.33
CA TYR A 16 -1.59 -13.74 0.92
C TYR A 16 -1.18 -14.05 2.35
N THR A 17 0.12 -13.96 2.63
CA THR A 17 0.64 -14.13 3.98
C THR A 17 0.85 -12.75 4.62
N PRO A 18 0.05 -12.35 5.63
CA PRO A 18 0.21 -11.07 6.29
C PRO A 18 1.51 -10.98 7.08
N GLY A 19 1.89 -9.76 7.50
CA GLY A 19 2.98 -9.55 8.45
C GLY A 19 2.71 -10.31 9.75
N LYS A 20 3.77 -10.82 10.38
CA LYS A 20 3.66 -11.51 11.66
C LYS A 20 2.97 -10.63 12.70
N SER A 21 2.03 -11.19 13.44
CA SER A 21 1.41 -10.58 14.60
C SER A 21 1.78 -11.48 15.79
N PRO A 22 2.86 -11.19 16.49
CA PRO A 22 3.32 -12.03 17.59
C PRO A 22 2.34 -11.95 18.75
N VAL A 23 2.12 -13.08 19.41
CA VAL A 23 1.47 -13.10 20.73
C VAL A 23 2.52 -12.62 21.73
N PRO A 24 2.27 -11.56 22.51
CA PRO A 24 3.22 -11.09 23.51
C PRO A 24 3.50 -12.18 24.56
N GLU A 25 4.78 -12.47 24.79
CA GLU A 25 5.14 -13.24 26.00
C GLU A 25 4.85 -12.39 27.23
N PRO A 26 4.37 -13.00 28.35
CA PRO A 26 4.10 -12.26 29.58
C PRO A 26 5.31 -11.42 30.01
N GLY A 27 5.08 -10.14 30.26
CA GLY A 27 6.13 -9.20 30.70
C GLY A 27 7.07 -8.65 29.61
N ARG A 28 6.91 -9.06 28.33
CA ARG A 28 7.73 -8.52 27.22
C ARG A 28 6.92 -7.52 26.38
N LYS A 29 7.46 -6.31 26.23
CA LYS A 29 6.94 -5.33 25.28
C LYS A 29 7.26 -5.76 23.85
N VAL A 30 6.24 -5.82 22.99
CA VAL A 30 6.38 -6.17 21.58
C VAL A 30 6.14 -4.94 20.70
N PHE A 31 7.04 -4.70 19.77
CA PHE A 31 6.93 -3.68 18.74
C PHE A 31 6.64 -4.35 17.40
N LYS A 32 5.40 -4.24 16.91
CA LYS A 32 4.99 -4.73 15.59
C LYS A 32 5.39 -3.71 14.53
N LEU A 33 6.47 -3.98 13.81
CA LEU A 33 7.04 -3.12 12.77
C LEU A 33 6.94 -3.77 11.38
N SER A 34 5.90 -4.60 11.16
CA SER A 34 5.76 -5.47 9.98
C SER A 34 4.66 -5.06 9.00
N ALA A 35 3.76 -4.12 9.35
CA ALA A 35 2.55 -3.85 8.58
C ALA A 35 2.38 -2.39 8.10
N ASN A 36 3.42 -1.57 8.26
CA ASN A 36 3.43 -0.16 7.84
C ASN A 36 2.31 0.68 8.49
N GLU A 37 1.99 0.35 9.75
CA GLU A 37 1.07 1.13 10.58
C GLU A 37 1.80 2.39 11.08
N THR A 38 1.07 3.48 11.35
CA THR A 38 1.64 4.67 11.99
C THR A 38 1.86 4.42 13.48
N PRO A 39 2.98 4.88 14.07
CA PRO A 39 3.24 4.69 15.50
C PRO A 39 2.34 5.51 16.43
N PHE A 40 1.63 6.51 15.90
CA PHE A 40 0.77 7.40 16.67
C PHE A 40 -0.69 6.95 16.74
N GLY A 41 -1.08 5.92 15.96
CA GLY A 41 -2.47 5.53 15.82
C GLY A 41 -3.32 6.59 15.11
N PRO A 42 -4.65 6.51 15.21
CA PRO A 42 -5.56 7.49 14.63
C PRO A 42 -5.58 8.80 15.43
N SER A 43 -5.99 9.89 14.77
CA SER A 43 -6.16 11.16 15.47
C SER A 43 -7.23 11.06 16.58
N PRO A 44 -7.11 11.84 17.68
CA PRO A 44 -8.14 11.89 18.72
C PRO A 44 -9.52 12.25 18.19
N LYS A 45 -9.59 13.12 17.16
CA LYS A 45 -10.87 13.49 16.50
C LYS A 45 -11.50 12.31 15.77
N ALA A 46 -10.68 11.47 15.12
CA ALA A 46 -11.17 10.25 14.45
C ALA A 46 -11.68 9.20 15.47
N ILE A 47 -10.98 9.05 16.59
CA ILE A 47 -11.43 8.17 17.69
C ILE A 47 -12.77 8.63 18.24
N GLU A 48 -12.94 9.94 18.47
CA GLU A 48 -14.19 10.49 19.00
C GLU A 48 -15.35 10.30 18.01
N ALA A 49 -15.14 10.62 16.73
CA ALA A 49 -16.15 10.40 15.70
C ALA A 49 -16.56 8.92 15.59
N TYR A 50 -15.60 8.00 15.73
CA TYR A 50 -15.88 6.56 15.76
C TYR A 50 -16.76 6.16 16.95
N LYS A 51 -16.47 6.68 18.17
CA LYS A 51 -17.24 6.41 19.39
C LYS A 51 -18.69 6.89 19.26
N GLN A 52 -18.89 8.09 18.72
CA GLN A 52 -20.22 8.64 18.47
C GLN A 52 -21.02 7.79 17.48
N ALA A 53 -20.36 7.26 16.45
CA ALA A 53 -21.01 6.36 15.49
C ALA A 53 -21.45 5.02 16.09
N ALA A 54 -20.91 4.61 17.24
CA ALA A 54 -21.27 3.33 17.89
C ALA A 54 -22.73 3.29 18.38
N GLU A 55 -23.39 4.42 18.55
CA GLU A 55 -24.81 4.51 18.92
C GLU A 55 -25.77 4.14 17.78
N HIS A 56 -25.25 4.07 16.52
CA HIS A 56 -26.03 3.86 15.30
C HIS A 56 -25.62 2.59 14.54
N LEU A 57 -25.10 1.57 15.23
CA LEU A 57 -24.61 0.34 14.59
C LEU A 57 -25.73 -0.53 13.97
N ALA A 58 -26.99 -0.31 14.38
CA ALA A 58 -28.13 -1.03 13.82
C ALA A 58 -28.53 -0.56 12.41
N ASP A 59 -28.12 0.65 12.02
CA ASP A 59 -28.51 1.27 10.78
C ASP A 59 -27.53 0.92 9.63
N TYR A 60 -28.06 0.65 8.44
CA TYR A 60 -27.21 0.53 7.27
C TYR A 60 -26.53 1.86 6.96
N PRO A 61 -25.28 1.82 6.48
CA PRO A 61 -24.57 3.04 6.05
C PRO A 61 -25.29 3.71 4.86
N GLU A 62 -25.02 4.99 4.65
CA GLU A 62 -25.40 5.66 3.40
C GLU A 62 -24.60 5.04 2.24
N GLY A 63 -25.33 4.45 1.27
CA GLY A 63 -24.77 3.55 0.27
C GLY A 63 -23.84 4.19 -0.77
N THR A 64 -23.77 5.54 -0.84
CA THR A 64 -22.90 6.26 -1.80
C THR A 64 -21.64 6.82 -1.15
N SER A 65 -21.49 6.71 0.16
CA SER A 65 -20.41 7.33 0.95
C SER A 65 -20.31 8.86 0.71
N LYS A 66 -21.47 9.54 0.53
CA LYS A 66 -21.54 10.94 0.12
C LYS A 66 -20.71 11.85 1.02
N VAL A 67 -20.90 11.76 2.32
CA VAL A 67 -20.21 12.59 3.33
C VAL A 67 -18.68 12.45 3.22
N LEU A 68 -18.18 11.24 2.98
CA LEU A 68 -16.76 10.99 2.82
C LEU A 68 -16.23 11.48 1.49
N ARG A 69 -16.96 11.25 0.38
CA ARG A 69 -16.56 11.76 -0.95
C ARG A 69 -16.48 13.28 -0.98
N GLU A 70 -17.42 13.98 -0.34
CA GLU A 70 -17.42 15.45 -0.20
C GLU A 70 -16.21 15.91 0.64
N ALA A 71 -15.90 15.22 1.74
CA ALA A 71 -14.74 15.56 2.57
C ALA A 71 -13.41 15.34 1.83
N ILE A 72 -13.29 14.24 1.05
CA ILE A 72 -12.11 14.00 0.20
C ILE A 72 -12.03 15.07 -0.89
N GLY A 73 -13.15 15.36 -1.56
CA GLY A 73 -13.21 16.42 -2.58
C GLY A 73 -12.73 17.77 -2.04
N GLN A 74 -13.15 18.14 -0.84
CA GLN A 74 -12.70 19.36 -0.17
C GLN A 74 -11.21 19.33 0.19
N ALA A 75 -10.72 18.20 0.70
CA ALA A 75 -9.33 18.08 1.16
C ALA A 75 -8.32 18.09 -0.01
N PHE A 76 -8.67 17.52 -1.16
CA PHE A 76 -7.80 17.35 -2.32
C PHE A 76 -8.17 18.24 -3.53
N GLY A 77 -9.21 19.06 -3.43
CA GLY A 77 -9.67 19.90 -4.55
C GLY A 77 -10.28 19.11 -5.70
N LEU A 78 -11.00 18.01 -5.41
CA LEU A 78 -11.53 17.06 -6.40
C LEU A 78 -13.06 17.16 -6.51
N ASP A 79 -13.57 16.79 -7.69
CA ASP A 79 -15.00 16.56 -7.89
C ASP A 79 -15.45 15.30 -7.14
N PRO A 80 -16.34 15.40 -6.13
CA PRO A 80 -16.82 14.25 -5.38
C PRO A 80 -17.56 13.20 -6.25
N SER A 81 -18.11 13.59 -7.41
CA SER A 81 -18.76 12.67 -8.34
C SER A 81 -17.77 11.72 -9.03
N ARG A 82 -16.49 12.09 -9.07
CA ARG A 82 -15.38 11.30 -9.63
C ARG A 82 -14.64 10.50 -8.56
N ILE A 83 -15.20 10.38 -7.35
CA ILE A 83 -14.62 9.64 -6.22
C ILE A 83 -15.52 8.44 -5.90
N ILE A 84 -14.91 7.29 -5.62
CA ILE A 84 -15.57 6.12 -5.07
C ILE A 84 -14.82 5.63 -3.83
N CYS A 85 -15.56 5.24 -2.78
CA CYS A 85 -15.00 4.71 -1.54
C CYS A 85 -15.13 3.19 -1.48
N GLY A 86 -14.16 2.54 -0.84
CA GLY A 86 -14.12 1.09 -0.68
C GLY A 86 -13.68 0.64 0.72
N ALA A 87 -13.91 -0.62 1.03
CA ALA A 87 -13.43 -1.29 2.24
C ALA A 87 -11.90 -1.50 2.18
N GLY A 88 -11.16 -0.39 2.24
CA GLY A 88 -9.74 -0.28 1.90
C GLY A 88 -9.52 -0.11 0.39
N SER A 89 -8.33 0.35 0.00
CA SER A 89 -7.93 0.35 -1.41
C SER A 89 -7.90 -1.07 -2.01
N ASP A 90 -7.70 -2.10 -1.19
CA ASP A 90 -7.71 -3.49 -1.62
C ASP A 90 -9.03 -3.90 -2.30
N GLU A 91 -10.19 -3.48 -1.76
CA GLU A 91 -11.48 -3.74 -2.41
C GLU A 91 -11.52 -3.08 -3.79
N ILE A 92 -11.07 -1.84 -3.89
CA ILE A 92 -11.07 -1.08 -5.15
C ILE A 92 -10.17 -1.75 -6.19
N LEU A 93 -8.97 -2.19 -5.80
CA LEU A 93 -8.06 -2.93 -6.70
C LEU A 93 -8.71 -4.22 -7.22
N ASN A 94 -9.40 -4.97 -6.35
CA ASN A 94 -10.13 -6.18 -6.76
C ASN A 94 -11.32 -5.86 -7.67
N LEU A 95 -12.06 -4.78 -7.41
CA LEU A 95 -13.15 -4.32 -8.26
C LEU A 95 -12.65 -3.89 -9.65
N LEU A 96 -11.51 -3.18 -9.73
CA LEU A 96 -10.87 -2.82 -11.00
C LEU A 96 -10.47 -4.06 -11.79
N ALA A 97 -9.83 -5.04 -11.14
CA ALA A 97 -9.47 -6.29 -11.79
C ALA A 97 -10.73 -7.01 -12.32
N ARG A 98 -11.78 -7.11 -11.51
CA ARG A 98 -13.05 -7.74 -11.88
C ARG A 98 -13.77 -7.01 -13.02
N ALA A 99 -13.66 -5.68 -13.10
CA ALA A 99 -14.34 -4.88 -14.12
C ALA A 99 -13.61 -4.90 -15.47
N TYR A 100 -12.27 -5.03 -15.47
CA TYR A 100 -11.46 -4.80 -16.68
C TYR A 100 -10.63 -6.01 -17.12
N LEU A 101 -10.64 -7.11 -16.34
CA LEU A 101 -9.87 -8.32 -16.67
C LEU A 101 -10.79 -9.52 -16.83
N SER A 102 -10.48 -10.36 -17.81
CA SER A 102 -11.13 -11.63 -18.07
C SER A 102 -10.10 -12.67 -18.52
N HIS A 103 -10.57 -13.90 -18.77
CA HIS A 103 -9.73 -14.97 -19.30
C HIS A 103 -9.08 -14.56 -20.63
N GLY A 104 -7.75 -14.72 -20.73
CA GLY A 104 -6.96 -14.35 -21.92
C GLY A 104 -6.38 -12.94 -21.87
N ASP A 105 -6.85 -12.06 -20.99
CA ASP A 105 -6.27 -10.75 -20.78
C ASP A 105 -4.96 -10.81 -19.98
N GLU A 106 -4.21 -9.71 -20.03
CA GLU A 106 -2.96 -9.53 -19.27
C GLU A 106 -3.04 -8.26 -18.43
N ALA A 107 -2.47 -8.32 -17.21
CA ALA A 107 -2.16 -7.13 -16.44
C ALA A 107 -0.68 -7.13 -16.06
N ILE A 108 -0.06 -5.94 -16.09
CA ILE A 108 1.37 -5.77 -15.80
C ILE A 108 1.53 -5.29 -14.36
N SER A 109 2.46 -5.91 -13.64
CA SER A 109 2.99 -5.44 -12.35
C SER A 109 4.51 -5.52 -12.35
N THR A 110 5.18 -4.81 -11.43
CA THR A 110 6.64 -4.86 -11.32
C THR A 110 7.13 -6.05 -10.49
N THR A 111 8.42 -6.38 -10.58
CA THR A 111 9.04 -7.53 -9.93
C THR A 111 8.76 -7.60 -8.42
N HIS A 112 8.83 -6.46 -7.74
CA HIS A 112 8.58 -6.33 -6.31
C HIS A 112 7.31 -5.49 -6.03
N GLY A 113 6.34 -5.50 -6.96
CA GLY A 113 5.06 -4.83 -6.80
C GLY A 113 4.23 -5.42 -5.65
N PHE A 114 3.21 -4.68 -5.22
CA PHE A 114 2.34 -5.13 -4.13
C PHE A 114 1.60 -6.41 -4.50
N LEU A 115 1.64 -7.43 -3.62
CA LEU A 115 1.16 -8.80 -3.90
C LEU A 115 -0.34 -8.89 -4.22
N VAL A 116 -1.13 -7.89 -3.90
CA VAL A 116 -2.55 -7.85 -4.27
C VAL A 116 -2.73 -7.77 -5.79
N TYR A 117 -1.82 -7.14 -6.52
CA TYR A 117 -1.95 -7.00 -7.99
C TYR A 117 -1.96 -8.35 -8.70
N PRO A 118 -0.95 -9.23 -8.55
CA PRO A 118 -1.01 -10.55 -9.16
C PRO A 118 -2.18 -11.40 -8.65
N ILE A 119 -2.54 -11.30 -7.37
CA ILE A 119 -3.68 -12.03 -6.79
C ILE A 119 -4.98 -11.59 -7.47
N ALA A 120 -5.27 -10.29 -7.53
CA ALA A 120 -6.50 -9.76 -8.15
C ALA A 120 -6.56 -10.07 -9.66
N THR A 121 -5.41 -9.96 -10.36
CA THR A 121 -5.29 -10.30 -11.77
C THR A 121 -5.64 -11.76 -12.03
N MET A 122 -5.00 -12.69 -11.31
CA MET A 122 -5.22 -14.13 -11.49
C MET A 122 -6.62 -14.55 -11.04
N ALA A 123 -7.16 -13.93 -9.98
CA ALA A 123 -8.52 -14.18 -9.51
C ALA A 123 -9.59 -13.79 -10.54
N SER A 124 -9.29 -12.88 -11.46
CA SER A 124 -10.14 -12.52 -12.60
C SER A 124 -9.91 -13.39 -13.84
N GLY A 125 -9.05 -14.42 -13.75
CA GLY A 125 -8.72 -15.32 -14.85
C GLY A 125 -7.71 -14.75 -15.85
N ALA A 126 -7.14 -13.59 -15.58
CA ALA A 126 -6.13 -12.96 -16.42
C ALA A 126 -4.70 -13.37 -16.02
N LYS A 127 -3.75 -13.14 -16.91
CA LYS A 127 -2.33 -13.43 -16.68
C LYS A 127 -1.62 -12.20 -16.10
N ASN A 128 -0.92 -12.39 -14.98
CA ASN A 128 -0.01 -11.36 -14.47
C ASN A 128 1.33 -11.42 -15.23
N VAL A 129 1.67 -10.33 -15.90
CA VAL A 129 2.94 -10.10 -16.58
C VAL A 129 3.83 -9.28 -15.66
N VAL A 130 5.06 -9.73 -15.42
CA VAL A 130 5.99 -9.07 -14.50
C VAL A 130 7.02 -8.29 -15.29
N ALA A 131 7.00 -6.96 -15.16
CA ALA A 131 8.03 -6.10 -15.69
C ALA A 131 9.22 -6.02 -14.71
N PRO A 132 10.47 -6.15 -15.19
CA PRO A 132 11.65 -5.98 -14.34
C PRO A 132 11.74 -4.55 -13.79
N GLU A 133 12.47 -4.42 -12.70
CA GLU A 133 12.78 -3.15 -12.03
C GLU A 133 14.27 -2.82 -12.19
N SER A 134 14.60 -1.54 -12.15
CA SER A 134 15.97 -1.06 -12.07
C SER A 134 16.26 -0.55 -10.67
N ASP A 135 17.22 -1.15 -9.97
CA ASP A 135 17.61 -0.82 -8.58
C ASP A 135 16.39 -0.67 -7.64
N TYR A 136 15.49 -1.66 -7.65
CA TYR A 136 14.25 -1.73 -6.87
C TYR A 136 13.21 -0.64 -7.19
N THR A 137 13.37 0.07 -8.29
CA THR A 137 12.44 1.08 -8.78
C THR A 137 11.79 0.60 -10.07
N ALA A 138 10.51 0.86 -10.25
CA ALA A 138 9.80 0.56 -11.49
C ALA A 138 10.54 1.14 -12.69
N ASP A 139 10.71 0.34 -13.74
CA ASP A 139 11.36 0.74 -14.99
C ASP A 139 10.28 0.97 -16.06
N VAL A 140 10.14 2.22 -16.48
CA VAL A 140 9.11 2.63 -17.44
C VAL A 140 9.30 1.96 -18.79
N ASP A 141 10.55 1.83 -19.26
CA ASP A 141 10.84 1.20 -20.56
C ASP A 141 10.53 -0.29 -20.50
N ALA A 142 10.85 -0.95 -19.39
CA ALA A 142 10.52 -2.36 -19.18
C ALA A 142 8.99 -2.59 -19.07
N ILE A 143 8.25 -1.68 -18.44
CA ILE A 143 6.78 -1.74 -18.40
C ILE A 143 6.20 -1.57 -19.79
N LEU A 144 6.66 -0.57 -20.56
CA LEU A 144 6.20 -0.31 -21.91
C LEU A 144 6.52 -1.46 -22.87
N ALA A 145 7.71 -2.06 -22.75
CA ALA A 145 8.11 -3.23 -23.54
C ALA A 145 7.26 -4.49 -23.23
N ALA A 146 6.69 -4.57 -22.03
CA ALA A 146 5.82 -5.69 -21.63
C ALA A 146 4.36 -5.54 -22.12
N VAL A 147 3.97 -4.38 -22.67
CA VAL A 147 2.61 -4.14 -23.18
C VAL A 147 2.35 -4.95 -24.43
N THR A 148 1.24 -5.67 -24.43
CA THR A 148 0.76 -6.45 -25.61
C THR A 148 -0.68 -6.03 -25.97
N PRO A 149 -1.24 -6.48 -27.10
CA PRO A 149 -2.66 -6.26 -27.41
C PRO A 149 -3.63 -6.83 -26.36
N ARG A 150 -3.19 -7.78 -25.52
CA ARG A 150 -3.99 -8.36 -24.42
C ARG A 150 -3.86 -7.59 -23.12
N THR A 151 -2.93 -6.66 -23.00
CA THR A 151 -2.77 -5.85 -21.78
C THR A 151 -3.98 -4.96 -21.57
N LYS A 152 -4.60 -5.05 -20.40
CA LYS A 152 -5.76 -4.25 -19.99
C LYS A 152 -5.45 -3.31 -18.83
N ILE A 153 -4.57 -3.74 -17.92
CA ILE A 153 -4.21 -2.96 -16.73
C ILE A 153 -2.69 -2.92 -16.57
N VAL A 154 -2.18 -1.76 -16.18
CA VAL A 154 -0.86 -1.60 -15.58
C VAL A 154 -1.03 -1.16 -14.14
N TRP A 155 -0.55 -1.97 -13.19
CA TRP A 155 -0.54 -1.67 -11.77
C TRP A 155 0.76 -0.99 -11.40
N LEU A 156 0.70 0.23 -10.90
CA LEU A 156 1.87 0.99 -10.44
C LEU A 156 1.66 1.52 -9.02
N ALA A 157 2.33 0.90 -8.04
CA ALA A 157 2.44 1.47 -6.71
C ALA A 157 3.48 2.60 -6.71
N ASN A 158 3.07 3.80 -6.34
CA ASN A 158 3.96 4.96 -6.31
C ASN A 158 3.64 5.87 -5.11
N PRO A 159 4.43 5.80 -4.01
CA PRO A 159 5.61 4.96 -3.75
C PRO A 159 5.33 3.46 -3.67
N ASN A 160 6.33 2.65 -4.06
CA ASN A 160 6.18 1.19 -4.08
C ASN A 160 6.32 0.56 -2.69
N ASN A 161 5.58 -0.50 -2.46
CA ASN A 161 5.72 -1.40 -1.32
C ASN A 161 6.08 -2.81 -1.85
N PRO A 162 7.24 -3.39 -1.48
CA PRO A 162 8.00 -3.15 -0.24
C PRO A 162 9.27 -2.32 -0.39
N THR A 163 9.57 -1.75 -1.55
CA THR A 163 10.88 -1.13 -1.82
C THR A 163 11.02 0.27 -1.23
N GLY A 164 9.91 1.03 -1.14
CA GLY A 164 9.90 2.42 -0.68
C GLY A 164 10.34 3.42 -1.74
N THR A 165 10.73 2.95 -2.91
CA THR A 165 11.14 3.77 -4.06
C THR A 165 9.92 4.40 -4.75
N TYR A 166 10.16 5.40 -5.59
CA TYR A 166 9.11 6.06 -6.36
C TYR A 166 9.61 6.45 -7.74
N LEU A 167 8.68 6.64 -8.67
CA LEU A 167 8.90 7.31 -9.95
C LEU A 167 8.59 8.79 -9.82
N ALA A 168 9.46 9.65 -10.35
CA ALA A 168 9.17 11.05 -10.53
C ALA A 168 7.94 11.24 -11.46
N PHE A 169 7.20 12.32 -11.29
CA PHE A 169 5.96 12.53 -12.02
C PHE A 169 6.14 12.56 -13.54
N ASP A 170 7.25 13.10 -14.03
CA ASP A 170 7.55 13.09 -15.47
C ASP A 170 7.69 11.65 -16.03
N GLU A 171 8.24 10.72 -15.26
CA GLU A 171 8.30 9.31 -15.65
C GLU A 171 6.92 8.64 -15.62
N VAL A 172 6.05 9.02 -14.68
CA VAL A 172 4.66 8.54 -14.66
C VAL A 172 3.88 9.07 -15.88
N LYS A 173 4.09 10.34 -16.27
CA LYS A 173 3.52 10.93 -17.49
C LYS A 173 4.06 10.21 -18.75
N ARG A 174 5.38 9.94 -18.80
CA ARG A 174 6.00 9.19 -19.91
C ARG A 174 5.42 7.79 -20.01
N LEU A 175 5.24 7.10 -18.91
CA LEU A 175 4.57 5.79 -18.87
C LEU A 175 3.16 5.88 -19.47
N ARG A 176 2.32 6.83 -18.99
CA ARG A 176 0.95 6.96 -19.54
C ARG A 176 0.94 7.28 -21.02
N ALA A 177 1.81 8.19 -21.48
CA ALA A 177 1.89 8.60 -22.87
C ALA A 177 2.34 7.46 -23.81
N GLY A 178 3.18 6.55 -23.33
CA GLY A 178 3.67 5.40 -24.10
C GLY A 178 2.69 4.22 -24.14
N MET A 179 1.64 4.20 -23.28
CA MET A 179 0.66 3.12 -23.27
C MET A 179 -0.50 3.36 -24.24
N PRO A 180 -1.04 2.30 -24.87
CA PRO A 180 -2.26 2.38 -25.69
C PRO A 180 -3.45 2.92 -24.90
N SER A 181 -4.38 3.59 -25.58
CA SER A 181 -5.55 4.21 -24.95
C SER A 181 -6.51 3.23 -24.27
N HIS A 182 -6.51 1.96 -24.69
CA HIS A 182 -7.34 0.90 -24.10
C HIS A 182 -6.76 0.29 -22.82
N VAL A 183 -5.53 0.66 -22.43
CA VAL A 183 -4.87 0.16 -21.23
C VAL A 183 -5.12 1.12 -20.07
N LEU A 184 -5.70 0.61 -18.99
CA LEU A 184 -5.92 1.32 -17.75
C LEU A 184 -4.63 1.40 -16.93
N LEU A 185 -4.20 2.60 -16.56
CA LEU A 185 -3.15 2.81 -15.57
C LEU A 185 -3.79 2.97 -14.18
N VAL A 186 -3.41 2.12 -13.24
CA VAL A 186 -3.81 2.22 -11.84
C VAL A 186 -2.62 2.69 -11.02
N LEU A 187 -2.70 3.93 -10.54
CA LEU A 187 -1.72 4.53 -9.65
C LEU A 187 -2.13 4.26 -8.20
N ASP A 188 -1.41 3.39 -7.50
CA ASP A 188 -1.66 3.12 -6.08
C ASP A 188 -0.78 4.04 -5.23
N ALA A 189 -1.42 5.10 -4.71
CA ALA A 189 -0.78 6.17 -3.96
C ALA A 189 -0.86 5.97 -2.43
N ALA A 190 -0.88 4.71 -1.96
CA ALA A 190 -1.09 4.38 -0.55
C ALA A 190 -0.09 5.01 0.43
N TYR A 191 1.07 5.46 -0.05
CA TYR A 191 2.14 6.07 0.76
C TYR A 191 2.44 7.52 0.38
N SER A 192 1.63 8.14 -0.48
CA SER A 192 1.84 9.49 -1.01
C SER A 192 1.96 10.57 0.07
N ASP A 193 1.20 10.44 1.18
CA ASP A 193 1.19 11.42 2.28
C ASP A 193 2.54 11.58 2.99
N TYR A 194 3.46 10.62 2.81
CA TYR A 194 4.80 10.66 3.41
C TYR A 194 5.86 11.27 2.49
N VAL A 195 5.50 11.58 1.23
CA VAL A 195 6.46 12.09 0.23
C VAL A 195 6.61 13.58 0.35
N SER A 196 7.86 14.04 0.56
CA SER A 196 8.24 15.46 0.60
C SER A 196 9.06 15.89 -0.62
N ARG A 197 8.97 15.15 -1.74
CA ARG A 197 9.74 15.40 -2.96
C ARG A 197 8.97 16.31 -3.91
N ASN A 198 9.65 17.30 -4.48
CA ASN A 198 9.05 18.27 -5.40
C ASN A 198 8.74 17.70 -6.79
N ASP A 199 9.37 16.58 -7.14
CA ASP A 199 9.21 15.85 -8.39
C ASP A 199 8.17 14.73 -8.33
N TYR A 200 7.43 14.62 -7.21
CA TYR A 200 6.39 13.64 -6.98
C TYR A 200 4.99 14.27 -7.04
N GLU A 201 4.07 13.56 -7.67
CA GLU A 201 2.63 13.87 -7.67
C GLU A 201 1.84 12.55 -7.51
N LEU A 202 0.74 12.57 -6.78
CA LEU A 202 0.01 11.36 -6.41
C LEU A 202 -0.91 10.79 -7.52
N GLY A 203 -0.97 11.43 -8.69
CA GLY A 203 -1.74 10.99 -9.84
C GLY A 203 -2.97 11.84 -10.16
N ILE A 204 -3.29 12.86 -9.36
CA ILE A 204 -4.49 13.69 -9.54
C ILE A 204 -4.47 14.43 -10.88
N GLU A 205 -3.34 15.08 -11.21
CA GLU A 205 -3.21 15.81 -12.47
C GLU A 205 -3.39 14.87 -13.68
N LEU A 206 -2.78 13.70 -13.63
CA LEU A 206 -2.85 12.73 -14.70
C LEU A 206 -4.27 12.15 -14.87
N VAL A 207 -4.95 11.85 -13.76
CA VAL A 207 -6.35 11.41 -13.76
C VAL A 207 -7.28 12.51 -14.28
N ALA A 208 -7.00 13.77 -13.95
CA ALA A 208 -7.82 14.91 -14.40
C ALA A 208 -7.75 15.11 -15.92
N THR A 209 -6.62 14.75 -16.56
CA THR A 209 -6.33 15.01 -17.96
C THR A 209 -6.41 13.79 -18.88
N THR A 210 -6.71 12.59 -18.34
CA THR A 210 -6.80 11.34 -19.12
C THR A 210 -8.08 10.57 -18.81
N GLU A 211 -8.52 9.76 -19.78
CA GLU A 211 -9.74 8.92 -19.65
C GLU A 211 -9.45 7.48 -19.22
N ASN A 212 -8.19 7.13 -18.99
CA ASN A 212 -7.73 5.76 -18.76
C ASN A 212 -6.66 5.68 -17.66
N THR A 213 -6.73 6.59 -16.70
CA THR A 213 -5.92 6.56 -15.48
C THR A 213 -6.83 6.71 -14.27
N VAL A 214 -6.56 5.92 -13.22
CA VAL A 214 -7.18 6.07 -11.91
C VAL A 214 -6.11 6.13 -10.84
N MET A 215 -6.40 6.81 -9.75
CA MET A 215 -5.55 6.86 -8.57
C MET A 215 -6.30 6.28 -7.38
N THR A 216 -5.66 5.34 -6.64
CA THR A 216 -6.20 4.77 -5.40
C THR A 216 -5.42 5.28 -4.19
N HIS A 217 -6.14 5.46 -3.08
CA HIS A 217 -5.57 5.95 -1.82
C HIS A 217 -6.21 5.24 -0.62
N THR A 218 -5.56 5.29 0.54
CA THR A 218 -6.01 4.56 1.73
C THR A 218 -5.92 5.40 3.00
N PHE A 219 -6.85 5.16 3.93
CA PHE A 219 -6.78 5.70 5.29
C PHE A 219 -5.97 4.81 6.25
N SER A 220 -5.43 3.71 5.76
CA SER A 220 -4.71 2.72 6.59
C SER A 220 -3.33 3.18 7.04
N LYS A 221 -2.72 4.21 6.41
CA LYS A 221 -1.32 4.61 6.64
C LYS A 221 -1.25 5.85 7.51
N ILE A 222 -1.09 7.04 6.95
CA ILE A 222 -0.88 8.27 7.73
C ILE A 222 -2.03 8.57 8.68
N HIS A 223 -3.27 8.25 8.28
CA HIS A 223 -4.47 8.48 9.10
C HIS A 223 -4.65 7.49 10.25
N GLY A 224 -3.89 6.39 10.31
CA GLY A 224 -3.94 5.42 11.39
C GLY A 224 -5.22 4.57 11.45
N LEU A 225 -6.00 4.48 10.38
CA LEU A 225 -7.30 3.80 10.34
C LEU A 225 -7.26 2.41 9.68
N ALA A 226 -6.13 1.72 9.79
CA ALA A 226 -5.93 0.41 9.12
C ALA A 226 -7.02 -0.62 9.50
N ALA A 227 -7.47 -0.65 10.75
CA ALA A 227 -8.50 -1.57 11.22
C ALA A 227 -9.90 -1.28 10.67
N LEU A 228 -10.18 -0.03 10.29
CA LEU A 228 -11.50 0.38 9.80
C LEU A 228 -11.73 0.01 8.34
N ARG A 229 -10.70 -0.46 7.63
CA ARG A 229 -10.79 -0.88 6.24
C ARG A 229 -11.44 0.18 5.37
N ILE A 230 -10.77 1.30 5.12
CA ILE A 230 -11.30 2.38 4.30
C ILE A 230 -10.25 2.93 3.35
N GLY A 231 -10.65 3.13 2.10
CA GLY A 231 -9.86 3.71 1.02
C GLY A 231 -10.76 4.35 -0.02
N TRP A 232 -10.17 4.97 -1.00
CA TRP A 232 -10.89 5.65 -2.07
C TRP A 232 -10.11 5.63 -3.38
N MET A 233 -10.82 5.89 -4.47
CA MET A 233 -10.28 6.06 -5.81
C MET A 233 -10.82 7.34 -6.43
N PHE A 234 -9.97 8.06 -7.15
CA PHE A 234 -10.31 9.14 -8.06
C PHE A 234 -10.12 8.67 -9.49
N GLY A 235 -11.10 8.92 -10.36
CA GLY A 235 -11.06 8.42 -11.73
C GLY A 235 -11.98 9.16 -12.69
N PRO A 236 -11.90 8.85 -13.99
CA PRO A 236 -12.87 9.29 -14.99
C PRO A 236 -14.29 8.78 -14.66
N ALA A 237 -15.30 9.57 -14.99
CA ALA A 237 -16.69 9.29 -14.63
C ALA A 237 -17.18 7.90 -15.09
N HIS A 238 -16.81 7.47 -16.29
CA HIS A 238 -17.20 6.16 -16.82
C HIS A 238 -16.57 4.99 -16.06
N ILE A 239 -15.33 5.16 -15.50
CA ILE A 239 -14.70 4.15 -14.66
C ILE A 239 -15.37 4.12 -13.28
N ILE A 240 -15.65 5.28 -12.71
CA ILE A 240 -16.41 5.40 -11.45
C ILE A 240 -17.78 4.72 -11.58
N ASP A 241 -18.52 4.96 -12.67
CA ASP A 241 -19.81 4.30 -12.92
C ASP A 241 -19.68 2.78 -13.03
N ALA A 242 -18.68 2.28 -13.76
CA ALA A 242 -18.42 0.85 -13.90
C ALA A 242 -18.17 0.18 -12.53
N ILE A 243 -17.33 0.78 -11.69
CA ILE A 243 -17.03 0.24 -10.36
C ILE A 243 -18.25 0.37 -9.42
N ASN A 244 -19.00 1.47 -9.51
CA ASN A 244 -20.21 1.66 -8.70
C ASN A 244 -21.30 0.59 -8.97
N ARG A 245 -21.35 0.02 -10.18
CA ARG A 245 -22.30 -1.05 -10.54
C ARG A 245 -21.99 -2.40 -9.91
N ILE A 246 -20.74 -2.66 -9.55
CA ILE A 246 -20.28 -3.99 -9.10
C ILE A 246 -19.80 -4.03 -7.66
N ARG A 247 -19.61 -2.89 -7.00
CA ARG A 247 -19.28 -2.85 -5.57
C ARG A 247 -20.47 -3.29 -4.71
N GLY A 248 -20.22 -3.70 -3.48
CA GLY A 248 -21.27 -3.95 -2.50
C GLY A 248 -22.09 -2.67 -2.22
N PRO A 249 -23.41 -2.78 -2.01
CA PRO A 249 -24.27 -1.59 -1.84
C PRO A 249 -23.94 -0.78 -0.59
N PHE A 250 -23.41 -1.41 0.47
CA PHE A 250 -23.07 -0.81 1.76
C PHE A 250 -21.63 -1.19 2.18
N ASN A 251 -20.71 -1.10 1.22
CA ASN A 251 -19.34 -1.61 1.38
C ASN A 251 -18.47 -0.86 2.37
N VAL A 252 -18.83 0.37 2.78
CA VAL A 252 -18.11 1.17 3.76
C VAL A 252 -19.03 1.44 4.96
N SER A 253 -18.60 1.07 6.15
CA SER A 253 -19.40 1.25 7.38
C SER A 253 -19.49 2.71 7.82
N THR A 254 -20.59 3.10 8.45
CA THR A 254 -20.79 4.45 9.01
C THR A 254 -19.65 4.87 9.96
N PRO A 255 -19.23 4.03 10.94
CA PRO A 255 -18.11 4.38 11.82
C PRO A 255 -16.80 4.65 11.06
N ALA A 256 -16.53 3.86 10.02
CA ALA A 256 -15.33 4.07 9.19
C ALA A 256 -15.38 5.39 8.42
N MET A 257 -16.54 5.73 7.82
CA MET A 257 -16.73 6.98 7.09
C MET A 257 -16.53 8.20 8.00
N LEU A 258 -17.19 8.22 9.17
CA LEU A 258 -17.14 9.36 10.09
C LEU A 258 -15.74 9.55 10.68
N ALA A 259 -15.05 8.45 11.05
CA ALA A 259 -13.67 8.49 11.50
C ALA A 259 -12.72 9.02 10.40
N ALA A 260 -12.92 8.60 9.15
CA ALA A 260 -12.12 9.07 8.01
C ALA A 260 -12.32 10.56 7.73
N VAL A 261 -13.57 11.05 7.77
CA VAL A 261 -13.88 12.49 7.65
C VAL A 261 -13.20 13.30 8.74
N ALA A 262 -13.22 12.83 9.98
CA ALA A 262 -12.56 13.49 11.10
C ALA A 262 -11.03 13.47 10.96
N ALA A 263 -10.46 12.35 10.48
CA ALA A 263 -9.02 12.22 10.24
C ALA A 263 -8.52 13.16 9.14
N LEU A 264 -9.28 13.33 8.04
CA LEU A 264 -8.96 14.30 6.97
C LEU A 264 -8.87 15.74 7.48
N LYS A 265 -9.72 16.10 8.44
CA LYS A 265 -9.77 17.44 9.03
C LYS A 265 -8.68 17.67 10.09
N ASP A 266 -7.88 16.68 10.43
CA ASP A 266 -6.82 16.80 11.44
C ASP A 266 -5.42 16.84 10.79
N GLY A 267 -5.19 17.89 10.01
CA GLY A 267 -3.90 18.11 9.33
C GLY A 267 -2.70 18.17 10.30
N ALA A 268 -2.90 18.66 11.53
CA ALA A 268 -1.84 18.69 12.53
C ALA A 268 -1.36 17.27 12.92
N HIS A 269 -2.27 16.31 13.06
CA HIS A 269 -1.92 14.92 13.36
C HIS A 269 -1.19 14.26 12.18
N GLN A 270 -1.64 14.53 10.95
CA GLN A 270 -0.97 14.04 9.73
C GLN A 270 0.43 14.61 9.61
N GLU A 271 0.61 15.92 9.80
CA GLU A 271 1.90 16.59 9.72
C GLU A 271 2.86 16.07 10.81
N MET A 272 2.40 15.89 12.03
CA MET A 272 3.20 15.27 13.10
C MET A 272 3.69 13.87 12.67
N SER A 273 2.83 13.05 12.07
CA SER A 273 3.17 11.71 11.59
C SER A 273 4.18 11.77 10.43
N ARG A 274 4.01 12.69 9.49
CA ARG A 274 4.90 12.89 8.34
C ARG A 274 6.31 13.32 8.79
N VAL A 275 6.39 14.36 9.63
CA VAL A 275 7.68 14.89 10.15
C VAL A 275 8.43 13.84 10.97
N HIS A 276 7.72 13.10 11.83
CA HIS A 276 8.30 11.99 12.57
C HIS A 276 8.89 10.93 11.64
N THR A 277 8.10 10.51 10.64
CA THR A 277 8.51 9.48 9.68
C THR A 277 9.75 9.91 8.90
N GLU A 278 9.79 11.13 8.39
CA GLU A 278 10.92 11.67 7.64
C GLU A 278 12.18 11.72 8.48
N ARG A 279 12.12 12.28 9.69
CA ARG A 279 13.24 12.34 10.64
C ARG A 279 13.80 10.96 10.94
N TRP A 280 12.94 10.00 11.27
CA TRP A 280 13.38 8.67 11.67
C TRP A 280 13.80 7.81 10.49
N ARG A 281 13.26 8.02 9.31
CA ARG A 281 13.71 7.36 8.08
C ARG A 281 15.18 7.68 7.81
N VAL A 282 15.54 8.96 7.84
CA VAL A 282 16.93 9.41 7.65
C VAL A 282 17.86 8.85 8.75
N TRP A 283 17.44 8.95 10.01
CA TRP A 283 18.23 8.44 11.12
C TRP A 283 18.44 6.93 11.04
N LEU A 284 17.40 6.15 10.77
CA LEU A 284 17.47 4.68 10.64
C LEU A 284 18.40 4.28 9.52
N THR A 285 18.29 4.88 8.34
CA THR A 285 19.16 4.61 7.20
C THR A 285 20.63 4.81 7.59
N ASN A 286 20.95 5.98 8.12
CA ASN A 286 22.33 6.31 8.52
C ASN A 286 22.90 5.38 9.61
N GLU A 287 22.08 4.99 10.59
CA GLU A 287 22.55 4.10 11.67
C GLU A 287 22.73 2.66 11.21
N ILE A 288 21.80 2.16 10.36
CA ILE A 288 21.86 0.78 9.85
C ILE A 288 23.04 0.59 8.90
N GLU A 289 23.33 1.56 8.06
CA GLU A 289 24.45 1.50 7.11
C GLU A 289 25.82 1.47 7.81
N LYS A 290 25.95 2.01 9.03
CA LYS A 290 27.18 1.89 9.84
C LYS A 290 27.57 0.44 10.18
N PHE A 291 26.63 -0.47 10.08
CA PHE A 291 26.86 -1.91 10.32
C PHE A 291 27.17 -2.69 9.04
N GLY A 292 27.35 -2.01 7.91
CA GLY A 292 27.61 -2.63 6.60
C GLY A 292 26.37 -3.22 5.92
N LEU A 293 25.17 -2.89 6.41
CA LEU A 293 23.91 -3.27 5.75
C LEU A 293 23.48 -2.18 4.75
N LYS A 294 23.07 -2.58 3.54
CA LYS A 294 22.52 -1.64 2.56
C LYS A 294 21.06 -1.35 2.90
N VAL A 295 20.64 -0.08 2.82
CA VAL A 295 19.25 0.35 2.92
C VAL A 295 18.82 0.95 1.58
N THR A 296 17.72 0.45 1.00
CA THR A 296 17.16 1.07 -0.22
C THR A 296 16.61 2.46 0.11
N PRO A 297 16.93 3.51 -0.67
CA PRO A 297 16.34 4.82 -0.50
C PRO A 297 14.81 4.76 -0.52
N SER A 298 14.17 5.21 0.55
CA SER A 298 12.72 5.15 0.72
C SER A 298 12.11 6.53 0.91
N VAL A 299 10.89 6.73 0.38
CA VAL A 299 10.05 7.90 0.68
C VAL A 299 8.78 7.53 1.45
N ALA A 300 8.60 6.23 1.77
CA ALA A 300 7.46 5.70 2.52
C ALA A 300 7.71 5.70 4.04
N ASN A 301 6.75 5.16 4.81
CA ASN A 301 6.87 5.01 6.27
C ASN A 301 7.59 3.71 6.71
N PHE A 302 8.48 3.22 5.89
CA PHE A 302 9.30 2.03 6.16
C PHE A 302 10.64 2.12 5.44
N VAL A 303 11.58 1.28 5.84
CA VAL A 303 12.87 1.08 5.18
C VAL A 303 13.02 -0.39 4.76
N LEU A 304 13.70 -0.61 3.64
CA LEU A 304 14.07 -1.93 3.14
C LEU A 304 15.56 -2.17 3.42
N ILE A 305 15.85 -3.15 4.27
CA ILE A 305 17.19 -3.47 4.77
C ILE A 305 17.68 -4.76 4.09
N HIS A 306 18.81 -4.70 3.42
CA HIS A 306 19.42 -5.84 2.75
C HIS A 306 20.50 -6.49 3.62
N PHE A 307 20.46 -7.81 3.70
CA PHE A 307 21.38 -8.62 4.50
C PHE A 307 22.30 -9.44 3.59
N PRO A 308 23.50 -9.78 4.08
CA PRO A 308 24.35 -10.75 3.41
C PRO A 308 23.68 -12.12 3.24
N THR A 309 24.17 -12.88 2.28
CA THR A 309 23.77 -14.31 2.10
C THR A 309 24.61 -15.26 2.95
N ARG A 310 25.65 -14.75 3.59
CA ARG A 310 26.54 -15.54 4.46
C ARG A 310 25.80 -16.00 5.71
N ARG A 311 25.92 -17.31 6.01
CA ARG A 311 25.39 -17.90 7.26
C ARG A 311 25.86 -17.12 8.50
N GLY A 312 24.95 -16.89 9.43
CA GLY A 312 25.16 -16.09 10.64
C GLY A 312 24.69 -14.65 10.50
N ASN A 313 24.55 -14.12 9.27
CA ASN A 313 24.18 -12.72 9.01
C ASN A 313 23.03 -12.57 8.00
N THR A 314 22.22 -13.63 7.77
CA THR A 314 21.13 -13.59 6.79
C THR A 314 19.87 -12.87 7.31
N ALA A 315 19.01 -12.42 6.41
CA ALA A 315 17.73 -11.80 6.77
C ALA A 315 16.82 -12.69 7.62
N PRO A 316 16.63 -14.00 7.32
CA PRO A 316 15.86 -14.89 8.19
C PRO A 316 16.44 -15.04 9.60
N GLU A 317 17.77 -15.09 9.74
CA GLU A 317 18.44 -15.19 11.05
C GLU A 317 18.27 -13.88 11.83
N ALA A 318 18.38 -12.72 11.17
CA ALA A 318 18.12 -11.42 11.76
C ALA A 318 16.66 -11.28 12.21
N ASP A 319 15.69 -11.72 11.39
CA ASP A 319 14.27 -11.72 11.73
C ASP A 319 13.99 -12.53 13.01
N MET A 320 14.58 -13.74 13.10
CA MET A 320 14.43 -14.58 14.29
C MET A 320 15.11 -13.96 15.53
N PHE A 321 16.30 -13.37 15.36
CA PHE A 321 17.04 -12.72 16.44
C PHE A 321 16.31 -11.51 17.01
N LEU A 322 15.75 -10.66 16.14
CA LEU A 322 14.97 -9.48 16.52
C LEU A 322 13.61 -9.89 17.13
N ALA A 323 12.92 -10.87 16.55
CA ALA A 323 11.65 -11.35 17.06
C ALA A 323 11.74 -11.88 18.50
N LYS A 324 12.83 -12.62 18.85
CA LYS A 324 13.11 -13.04 20.23
C LYS A 324 13.27 -11.87 21.20
N ARG A 325 13.53 -10.68 20.71
CA ARG A 325 13.64 -9.43 21.48
C ARG A 325 12.37 -8.58 21.47
N GLY A 326 11.29 -9.11 20.89
CA GLY A 326 10.02 -8.40 20.74
C GLY A 326 10.00 -7.38 19.59
N LEU A 327 10.95 -7.44 18.67
CA LEU A 327 11.07 -6.54 17.52
C LEU A 327 10.66 -7.29 16.25
N VAL A 328 9.46 -7.06 15.73
CA VAL A 328 8.87 -7.87 14.66
C VAL A 328 8.87 -7.12 13.35
N LEU A 329 9.81 -7.48 12.48
CA LEU A 329 9.96 -6.93 11.14
C LEU A 329 9.23 -7.82 10.11
N ARG A 330 9.26 -7.42 8.85
CA ARG A 330 8.63 -8.12 7.74
C ARG A 330 9.68 -8.84 6.88
N GLY A 331 9.68 -10.18 6.89
CA GLY A 331 10.40 -10.98 5.90
C GLY A 331 9.73 -10.89 4.53
N LEU A 332 10.52 -10.88 3.46
CA LEU A 332 10.06 -10.54 2.11
C LEU A 332 10.32 -11.63 1.06
N ALA A 333 10.48 -12.89 1.48
CA ALA A 333 10.70 -14.00 0.54
C ALA A 333 9.59 -14.12 -0.53
N ASN A 334 8.33 -13.86 -0.14
CA ASN A 334 7.18 -13.83 -1.04
C ASN A 334 7.17 -12.63 -2.02
N TYR A 335 7.98 -11.62 -1.78
CA TYR A 335 8.26 -10.50 -2.70
C TYR A 335 9.51 -10.72 -3.56
N ARG A 336 10.05 -11.95 -3.62
CA ARG A 336 11.32 -12.29 -4.28
C ARG A 336 12.54 -11.57 -3.68
N LEU A 337 12.45 -11.18 -2.41
CA LEU A 337 13.51 -10.51 -1.63
C LEU A 337 13.88 -11.35 -0.38
N PRO A 338 14.36 -12.60 -0.55
CA PRO A 338 14.65 -13.49 0.59
C PRO A 338 15.79 -12.97 1.48
N HIS A 339 16.60 -12.04 0.96
CA HIS A 339 17.74 -11.47 1.67
C HIS A 339 17.45 -10.07 2.24
N ALA A 340 16.18 -9.69 2.35
CA ALA A 340 15.79 -8.39 2.87
C ALA A 340 14.71 -8.48 3.95
N LEU A 341 14.72 -7.48 4.83
CA LEU A 341 13.64 -7.23 5.79
C LEU A 341 13.09 -5.82 5.56
N ARG A 342 11.77 -5.68 5.58
CA ARG A 342 11.14 -4.37 5.62
C ARG A 342 10.81 -4.02 7.07
N MET A 343 11.26 -2.85 7.51
CA MET A 343 10.99 -2.31 8.82
C MET A 343 10.07 -1.10 8.73
N THR A 344 8.91 -1.16 9.34
CA THR A 344 8.05 0.02 9.57
C THR A 344 8.75 0.99 10.51
N ILE A 345 8.70 2.28 10.21
CA ILE A 345 9.21 3.33 11.11
C ILE A 345 8.28 3.43 12.31
N GLY A 346 8.77 3.03 13.48
CA GLY A 346 8.02 2.98 14.73
C GLY A 346 8.21 4.22 15.60
N THR A 347 7.89 4.09 16.87
CA THR A 347 8.24 5.09 17.88
C THR A 347 9.75 5.24 18.01
N GLU A 348 10.23 6.34 18.60
CA GLU A 348 11.65 6.52 18.89
C GLU A 348 12.26 5.33 19.64
N GLU A 349 11.56 4.85 20.69
CA GLU A 349 12.01 3.68 21.47
C GLU A 349 12.18 2.45 20.56
N ALA A 350 11.17 2.14 19.73
CA ALA A 350 11.21 0.99 18.84
C ALA A 350 12.37 1.09 17.83
N ASN A 351 12.54 2.26 17.23
CA ASN A 351 13.58 2.52 16.24
C ASN A 351 14.98 2.33 16.83
N ARG A 352 15.23 2.89 18.02
CA ARG A 352 16.52 2.73 18.73
C ARG A 352 16.79 1.28 19.14
N LEU A 353 15.75 0.56 19.58
CA LEU A 353 15.89 -0.85 19.94
C LEU A 353 16.21 -1.73 18.73
N VAL A 354 15.60 -1.46 17.56
CA VAL A 354 15.94 -2.19 16.34
C VAL A 354 17.38 -1.94 15.92
N VAL A 355 17.84 -0.70 15.91
CA VAL A 355 19.24 -0.36 15.58
C VAL A 355 20.22 -1.05 16.56
N LYS A 356 19.91 -1.05 17.86
CA LYS A 356 20.71 -1.79 18.86
C LYS A 356 20.71 -3.29 18.54
N GLY A 357 19.53 -3.88 18.26
CA GLY A 357 19.41 -5.30 17.94
C GLY A 357 20.16 -5.69 16.67
N LEU A 358 20.07 -4.87 15.61
CA LEU A 358 20.82 -5.11 14.36
C LEU A 358 22.32 -5.01 14.57
N ARG A 359 22.79 -4.01 15.33
CA ARG A 359 24.20 -3.88 15.68
C ARG A 359 24.72 -5.10 16.44
N ASP A 360 23.96 -5.57 17.45
CA ASP A 360 24.34 -6.73 18.25
C ASP A 360 24.36 -8.01 17.39
N PHE A 361 23.37 -8.15 16.47
CA PHE A 361 23.31 -9.26 15.52
C PHE A 361 24.50 -9.29 14.55
N MET A 362 24.89 -8.14 14.01
CA MET A 362 25.98 -8.06 13.03
C MET A 362 27.39 -8.22 13.63
N ARG A 363 27.51 -8.09 14.96
CA ARG A 363 28.79 -8.31 15.67
C ARG A 363 29.04 -9.76 16.08
N GLY A 364 28.03 -10.60 16.02
CA GLY A 364 28.05 -12.02 16.43
C GLY A 364 27.61 -12.17 17.84
#